data_48d4eaf146198f916f9bc5fe4454d7df
#
_entry.id   48d4eaf146198f916f9bc5fe4454d7df
#
_cell.length_a   1.000
_cell.length_b   1.000
_cell.length_c   1.000
_cell.angle_alpha   90.00
_cell.angle_beta   90.00
_cell.angle_gamma   90.00
#
_symmetry.space_group_name_H-M   'P 1'
#
loop_
_entity.id
_entity.type
_entity.pdbx_description
1 polymer ?
#
loop_
_entity_poly.entity_id
_entity_poly.type
_entity_poly.pdbx_seq_one_letter_code
_entity_poly.pdbx_strand_id
1 'polypeptide(L)'
;MSFIFLDSVHAVAIPEELEVPCKDYWKDLNHLELSPDFDPVPYFNRYKNSAYGIDILIGEIIDILREKKVLDKTIVIVTSDHGDEFNDSGLNYWGHNGNFSVAQIKIPLVIYWPGMQPQEINYRTTAYDVSATLLKRVLAVQNPIQDFSVGQDLFDSQNREVFFVGSYNEDAIVAGDEVLLIKMSGALEGHSLKDWKEIDVAPLKKWVSAYLQMRGKYRQ
;
A
#
# COMPACT_ATOMS: atom_id res chain seq x y z
N MET A 1 19.66 9.02 5.72
CA MET A 1 18.28 8.52 5.50
C MET A 1 17.74 8.09 6.85
N SER A 2 16.53 8.51 7.18
CA SER A 2 15.80 8.05 8.38
C SER A 2 14.55 7.33 7.93
N PHE A 3 14.19 6.26 8.62
CA PHE A 3 12.93 5.54 8.47
C PHE A 3 12.19 5.62 9.80
N ILE A 4 10.95 6.09 9.76
CA ILE A 4 10.09 6.23 10.95
C ILE A 4 8.89 5.32 10.71
N PHE A 5 8.74 4.32 11.58
CA PHE A 5 7.60 3.40 11.55
C PHE A 5 6.55 3.86 12.55
N LEU A 6 5.32 4.07 12.07
CA LEU A 6 4.20 4.57 12.85
C LEU A 6 3.10 3.51 12.87
N ASP A 7 3.06 2.73 13.95
CA ASP A 7 2.27 1.48 14.05
C ASP A 7 0.81 1.67 14.53
N SER A 8 0.43 2.88 14.91
CA SER A 8 -0.89 3.11 15.54
C SER A 8 -2.05 2.69 14.66
N VAL A 9 -1.94 2.87 13.34
CA VAL A 9 -3.02 2.52 12.39
C VAL A 9 -3.22 1.01 12.30
N HIS A 10 -2.14 0.24 12.34
CA HIS A 10 -2.19 -1.23 12.34
C HIS A 10 -3.01 -1.78 13.51
N ALA A 11 -2.78 -1.25 14.71
CA ALA A 11 -3.52 -1.64 15.91
C ALA A 11 -4.83 -0.86 16.09
N VAL A 12 -5.17 0.03 15.15
CA VAL A 12 -6.28 1.02 15.27
C VAL A 12 -6.28 1.72 16.63
N ALA A 13 -5.06 1.99 17.14
CA ALA A 13 -4.84 2.61 18.44
C ALA A 13 -5.10 4.11 18.38
N ILE A 14 -5.79 4.62 19.37
CA ILE A 14 -6.10 6.05 19.52
C ILE A 14 -5.46 6.50 20.82
N PRO A 15 -4.56 7.51 20.83
CA PRO A 15 -4.05 8.10 22.07
C PRO A 15 -5.19 8.61 22.96
N GLU A 16 -5.10 8.36 24.27
CA GLU A 16 -6.18 8.70 25.22
C GLU A 16 -6.52 10.21 25.23
N GLU A 17 -5.52 11.05 25.02
CA GLU A 17 -5.64 12.50 25.08
C GLU A 17 -6.05 13.10 23.72
N LEU A 18 -6.17 12.29 22.68
CA LEU A 18 -6.51 12.77 21.33
C LEU A 18 -7.98 13.10 21.21
N GLU A 19 -8.28 14.36 20.91
CA GLU A 19 -9.63 14.74 20.52
C GLU A 19 -9.92 14.25 19.11
N VAL A 20 -10.71 13.17 19.00
CA VAL A 20 -10.97 12.49 17.74
C VAL A 20 -12.08 13.14 16.91
N PRO A 21 -11.96 13.21 15.59
CA PRO A 21 -12.99 13.77 14.71
C PRO A 21 -14.22 12.87 14.60
N CYS A 22 -14.07 11.55 14.56
CA CYS A 22 -15.20 10.62 14.49
C CYS A 22 -15.63 10.20 15.89
N LYS A 23 -16.77 10.73 16.38
CA LYS A 23 -17.25 10.47 17.74
C LYS A 23 -17.93 9.09 17.89
N ASP A 24 -18.59 8.62 16.83
CA ASP A 24 -19.20 7.29 16.76
C ASP A 24 -18.18 6.29 16.21
N TYR A 25 -17.39 5.70 17.12
CA TYR A 25 -16.39 4.68 16.78
C TYR A 25 -16.41 3.54 17.78
N TRP A 26 -15.96 2.37 17.34
CA TRP A 26 -15.90 1.16 18.16
C TRP A 26 -14.84 1.29 19.27
N LYS A 27 -15.29 1.52 20.51
CA LYS A 27 -14.42 1.79 21.67
C LYS A 27 -13.77 0.52 22.20
N ASP A 28 -14.61 -0.48 22.47
CA ASP A 28 -14.21 -1.75 23.07
C ASP A 28 -13.99 -2.80 21.98
N LEU A 29 -12.84 -2.71 21.31
CA LEU A 29 -12.54 -3.52 20.14
C LEU A 29 -12.47 -5.01 20.48
N ASN A 30 -13.37 -5.79 19.91
CA ASN A 30 -13.43 -7.23 20.04
C ASN A 30 -13.61 -7.89 18.65
N HIS A 31 -12.53 -8.29 18.03
CA HIS A 31 -12.55 -8.86 16.68
C HIS A 31 -13.41 -10.12 16.54
N LEU A 32 -13.79 -10.78 17.64
CA LEU A 32 -14.70 -11.94 17.61
C LEU A 32 -16.15 -11.56 17.28
N GLU A 33 -16.49 -10.28 17.32
CA GLU A 33 -17.81 -9.75 16.94
C GLU A 33 -17.93 -9.51 15.43
N LEU A 34 -16.80 -9.51 14.70
CA LEU A 34 -16.79 -9.31 13.27
C LEU A 34 -17.51 -10.46 12.55
N SER A 35 -18.45 -10.10 11.71
CA SER A 35 -19.29 -11.02 10.95
C SER A 35 -19.75 -10.35 9.65
N PRO A 36 -20.34 -11.10 8.70
CA PRO A 36 -20.87 -10.50 7.48
C PRO A 36 -21.92 -9.40 7.72
N ASP A 37 -22.65 -9.49 8.85
CA ASP A 37 -23.73 -8.56 9.23
C ASP A 37 -23.24 -7.43 10.16
N PHE A 38 -21.96 -7.42 10.54
CA PHE A 38 -21.40 -6.37 11.39
C PHE A 38 -21.38 -5.03 10.65
N ASP A 39 -21.87 -3.95 11.28
CA ASP A 39 -21.77 -2.61 10.72
C ASP A 39 -20.30 -2.14 10.69
N PRO A 40 -19.69 -1.97 9.51
CA PRO A 40 -18.29 -1.57 9.41
C PRO A 40 -18.00 -0.13 9.86
N VAL A 41 -19.02 0.74 9.91
CA VAL A 41 -18.84 2.18 10.12
C VAL A 41 -18.15 2.51 11.44
N PRO A 42 -18.52 1.96 12.61
CA PRO A 42 -17.83 2.25 13.87
C PRO A 42 -16.37 1.79 13.86
N TYR A 43 -16.07 0.64 13.23
CA TYR A 43 -14.70 0.14 13.11
C TYR A 43 -13.87 1.03 12.16
N PHE A 44 -14.41 1.37 11.01
CA PHE A 44 -13.76 2.29 10.07
C PHE A 44 -13.56 3.69 10.67
N ASN A 45 -14.49 4.17 11.50
CA ASN A 45 -14.33 5.43 12.23
C ASN A 45 -13.17 5.34 13.25
N ARG A 46 -12.98 4.21 13.91
CA ARG A 46 -11.82 3.98 14.77
C ARG A 46 -10.51 4.04 13.98
N TYR A 47 -10.46 3.38 12.82
CA TYR A 47 -9.31 3.45 11.92
C TYR A 47 -8.99 4.89 11.49
N LYS A 48 -10.02 5.67 11.09
CA LYS A 48 -9.85 7.09 10.73
C LYS A 48 -9.32 7.93 11.89
N ASN A 49 -9.77 7.68 13.11
CA ASN A 49 -9.27 8.37 14.30
C ASN A 49 -7.81 8.05 14.57
N SER A 50 -7.40 6.81 14.40
CA SER A 50 -5.99 6.40 14.50
C SER A 50 -5.13 7.08 13.43
N ALA A 51 -5.60 7.08 12.17
CA ALA A 51 -4.92 7.76 11.07
C ALA A 51 -4.81 9.28 11.29
N TYR A 52 -5.83 9.90 11.88
CA TYR A 52 -5.79 11.32 12.27
C TYR A 52 -4.69 11.62 13.29
N GLY A 53 -4.47 10.72 14.26
CA GLY A 53 -3.35 10.85 15.21
C GLY A 53 -1.98 10.78 14.51
N ILE A 54 -1.85 9.91 13.50
CA ILE A 54 -0.63 9.84 12.67
C ILE A 54 -0.44 11.12 11.85
N ASP A 55 -1.51 11.68 11.28
CA ASP A 55 -1.44 12.93 10.51
C ASP A 55 -0.92 14.10 11.34
N ILE A 56 -1.38 14.23 12.60
CA ILE A 56 -0.85 15.23 13.55
C ILE A 56 0.67 15.02 13.76
N LEU A 57 1.09 13.79 14.02
CA LEU A 57 2.51 13.48 14.24
C LEU A 57 3.37 13.77 13.00
N ILE A 58 2.87 13.48 11.82
CA ILE A 58 3.53 13.85 10.56
C ILE A 58 3.66 15.37 10.45
N GLY A 59 2.62 16.11 10.81
CA GLY A 59 2.66 17.57 10.87
C GLY A 59 3.77 18.08 11.79
N GLU A 60 3.91 17.54 13.00
CA GLU A 60 4.96 17.88 13.94
C GLU A 60 6.37 17.58 13.38
N ILE A 61 6.55 16.44 12.71
CA ILE A 61 7.81 16.10 12.03
C ILE A 61 8.17 17.14 10.97
N ILE A 62 7.20 17.55 10.15
CA ILE A 62 7.40 18.59 9.13
C ILE A 62 7.78 19.93 9.76
N ASP A 63 7.14 20.31 10.87
CA ASP A 63 7.43 21.54 11.59
C ASP A 63 8.85 21.52 12.19
N ILE A 64 9.27 20.41 12.77
CA ILE A 64 10.65 20.24 13.26
C ILE A 64 11.67 20.40 12.11
N LEU A 65 11.43 19.79 10.94
CA LEU A 65 12.32 19.94 9.79
C LEU A 65 12.38 21.39 9.30
N ARG A 66 11.27 22.11 9.36
CA ARG A 66 11.17 23.54 9.01
C ARG A 66 11.92 24.42 10.01
N GLU A 67 11.74 24.22 11.31
CA GLU A 67 12.43 24.93 12.37
C GLU A 67 13.94 24.72 12.33
N LYS A 68 14.39 23.50 12.03
CA LYS A 68 15.80 23.15 11.86
C LYS A 68 16.37 23.67 10.52
N LYS A 69 15.57 24.28 9.66
CA LYS A 69 15.96 24.78 8.34
C LYS A 69 16.61 23.71 7.45
N VAL A 70 16.06 22.50 7.48
CA VAL A 70 16.51 21.37 6.67
C VAL A 70 15.43 20.81 5.75
N LEU A 71 14.20 21.29 5.85
CA LEU A 71 13.10 20.82 5.02
C LEU A 71 13.37 21.04 3.52
N ASP A 72 14.04 22.15 3.16
CA ASP A 72 14.43 22.48 1.80
C ASP A 72 15.52 21.56 1.20
N LYS A 73 16.08 20.66 2.02
CA LYS A 73 17.10 19.67 1.65
C LYS A 73 16.69 18.24 1.97
N THR A 74 15.43 18.04 2.37
CA THR A 74 14.92 16.75 2.82
C THR A 74 13.76 16.33 1.93
N ILE A 75 13.88 15.18 1.29
CA ILE A 75 12.74 14.50 0.67
C ILE A 75 11.98 13.80 1.79
N VAL A 76 10.68 14.09 1.92
CA VAL A 76 9.80 13.41 2.87
C VAL A 76 8.82 12.53 2.10
N ILE A 77 8.76 11.25 2.46
CA ILE A 77 7.89 10.27 1.83
C ILE A 77 6.97 9.70 2.91
N VAL A 78 5.66 9.81 2.69
CA VAL A 78 4.62 9.23 3.54
C VAL A 78 3.91 8.16 2.73
N THR A 79 3.91 6.94 3.23
CA THR A 79 3.27 5.79 2.59
C THR A 79 2.94 4.72 3.63
N SER A 80 2.26 3.66 3.22
CA SER A 80 2.08 2.43 4.00
C SER A 80 2.56 1.22 3.20
N ASP A 81 2.67 0.07 3.83
CA ASP A 81 3.01 -1.21 3.21
C ASP A 81 1.77 -1.91 2.62
N HIS A 82 0.60 -1.75 3.25
CA HIS A 82 -0.70 -2.26 2.80
C HIS A 82 -1.83 -1.34 3.24
N GLY A 83 -3.04 -1.60 2.75
CA GLY A 83 -4.29 -1.06 3.27
C GLY A 83 -5.01 -2.06 4.16
N ASP A 84 -6.18 -1.67 4.65
CA ASP A 84 -7.07 -2.53 5.43
C ASP A 84 -8.47 -2.58 4.79
N GLU A 85 -9.12 -3.73 4.90
CA GLU A 85 -10.49 -3.98 4.44
C GLU A 85 -11.47 -3.98 5.63
N PHE A 86 -12.60 -3.32 5.44
CA PHE A 86 -13.69 -3.22 6.41
C PHE A 86 -14.96 -3.84 5.84
N ASN A 87 -14.84 -5.09 5.37
CA ASN A 87 -15.89 -5.81 4.66
C ASN A 87 -16.34 -5.10 3.37
N ASP A 88 -15.41 -4.37 2.71
CA ASP A 88 -15.70 -3.57 1.51
C ASP A 88 -16.26 -4.42 0.36
N SER A 89 -15.83 -5.66 0.25
CA SER A 89 -16.32 -6.63 -0.72
C SER A 89 -17.65 -7.28 -0.34
N GLY A 90 -18.07 -7.18 0.93
CA GLY A 90 -19.22 -7.93 1.49
C GLY A 90 -18.94 -9.43 1.68
N LEU A 91 -17.68 -9.86 1.60
CA LEU A 91 -17.27 -11.26 1.71
C LEU A 91 -16.68 -11.62 3.09
N ASN A 92 -16.94 -10.79 4.09
CA ASN A 92 -16.48 -10.96 5.47
C ASN A 92 -14.94 -10.90 5.61
N TYR A 93 -14.28 -10.03 4.83
CA TYR A 93 -12.86 -9.72 5.02
C TYR A 93 -12.70 -8.48 5.91
N TRP A 94 -11.84 -8.59 6.91
CA TRP A 94 -11.56 -7.55 7.90
C TRP A 94 -10.05 -7.44 8.12
N GLY A 95 -9.53 -6.19 8.05
CA GLY A 95 -8.09 -5.95 8.17
C GLY A 95 -7.33 -6.29 6.89
N HIS A 96 -6.19 -6.96 7.01
CA HIS A 96 -5.29 -7.28 5.90
C HIS A 96 -4.89 -8.77 5.89
N ASN A 97 -4.13 -9.18 4.85
CA ASN A 97 -3.71 -10.58 4.60
C ASN A 97 -4.84 -11.57 4.27
N GLY A 98 -6.07 -11.10 4.07
CA GLY A 98 -7.19 -11.95 3.69
C GLY A 98 -7.32 -12.15 2.18
N ASN A 99 -6.91 -11.15 1.40
CA ASN A 99 -6.97 -11.13 -0.05
C ASN A 99 -6.04 -10.04 -0.63
N PHE A 100 -6.12 -9.82 -1.96
CA PHE A 100 -5.41 -8.72 -2.64
C PHE A 100 -6.38 -7.76 -3.33
N SER A 101 -7.53 -7.49 -2.71
CA SER A 101 -8.50 -6.50 -3.18
C SER A 101 -7.90 -5.09 -3.19
N VAL A 102 -8.56 -4.18 -3.89
CA VAL A 102 -8.12 -2.78 -3.92
C VAL A 102 -8.02 -2.17 -2.52
N ALA A 103 -8.87 -2.58 -1.57
CA ALA A 103 -8.85 -2.10 -0.19
C ALA A 103 -7.53 -2.44 0.53
N GLN A 104 -6.97 -3.62 0.24
CA GLN A 104 -5.73 -4.08 0.90
C GLN A 104 -4.44 -3.68 0.17
N ILE A 105 -4.47 -3.49 -1.17
CA ILE A 105 -3.24 -3.21 -1.92
C ILE A 105 -3.07 -1.78 -2.41
N LYS A 106 -4.14 -0.96 -2.38
CA LYS A 106 -4.05 0.46 -2.73
C LYS A 106 -3.64 1.28 -1.52
N ILE A 107 -2.41 1.76 -1.53
CA ILE A 107 -1.81 2.54 -0.45
C ILE A 107 -1.66 4.01 -0.83
N PRO A 108 -1.63 4.94 0.15
CA PRO A 108 -1.26 6.32 -0.09
C PRO A 108 0.23 6.42 -0.43
N LEU A 109 0.58 7.37 -1.30
CA LEU A 109 1.96 7.77 -1.52
C LEU A 109 2.00 9.29 -1.70
N VAL A 110 2.53 9.97 -0.69
CA VAL A 110 2.71 11.42 -0.69
C VAL A 110 4.20 11.72 -0.60
N ILE A 111 4.72 12.52 -1.52
CA ILE A 111 6.14 12.87 -1.58
C ILE A 111 6.29 14.38 -1.57
N TYR A 112 6.93 14.90 -0.53
CA TYR A 112 7.49 16.23 -0.57
C TYR A 112 8.92 16.14 -1.13
N TRP A 113 9.14 16.81 -2.26
CA TRP A 113 10.44 16.83 -2.93
C TRP A 113 10.86 18.29 -3.13
N PRO A 114 11.95 18.74 -2.46
CA PRO A 114 12.40 20.12 -2.55
C PRO A 114 12.60 20.58 -3.99
N GLY A 115 12.03 21.75 -4.33
CA GLY A 115 12.11 22.32 -5.66
C GLY A 115 11.16 21.75 -6.71
N MET A 116 10.43 20.67 -6.39
CA MET A 116 9.42 20.12 -7.29
C MET A 116 8.10 20.88 -7.14
N GLN A 117 7.45 21.18 -8.26
CA GLN A 117 6.10 21.76 -8.23
C GLN A 117 5.08 20.70 -7.82
N PRO A 118 4.04 21.09 -7.07
CA PRO A 118 2.94 20.17 -6.73
C PRO A 118 2.30 19.59 -7.99
N GLN A 119 2.11 18.27 -7.97
CA GLN A 119 1.45 17.54 -9.05
C GLN A 119 0.72 16.31 -8.49
N GLU A 120 -0.28 15.84 -9.19
CA GLU A 120 -0.96 14.58 -8.92
C GLU A 120 -0.58 13.57 -10.00
N ILE A 121 -0.17 12.37 -9.58
CA ILE A 121 0.17 11.26 -10.48
C ILE A 121 -1.04 10.33 -10.56
N ASN A 122 -1.68 10.27 -11.73
CA ASN A 122 -2.92 9.53 -11.96
C ASN A 122 -2.71 8.17 -12.68
N TYR A 123 -1.46 7.78 -12.92
CA TYR A 123 -1.13 6.45 -13.43
C TYR A 123 -0.72 5.52 -12.28
N ARG A 124 -0.78 4.22 -12.56
CA ARG A 124 -0.49 3.17 -11.57
C ARG A 124 1.00 3.13 -11.22
N THR A 125 1.28 3.30 -9.93
CA THR A 125 2.61 3.15 -9.33
C THR A 125 2.63 2.02 -8.32
N THR A 126 3.80 1.63 -7.85
CA THR A 126 3.99 0.58 -6.84
C THR A 126 5.02 1.01 -5.80
N ALA A 127 5.01 0.39 -4.62
CA ALA A 127 5.96 0.71 -3.54
C ALA A 127 7.43 0.53 -3.97
N TYR A 128 7.73 -0.45 -4.83
CA TYR A 128 9.11 -0.66 -5.32
C TYR A 128 9.58 0.39 -6.36
N ASP A 129 8.70 1.26 -6.84
CA ASP A 129 9.07 2.40 -7.69
C ASP A 129 9.77 3.50 -6.88
N VAL A 130 9.48 3.59 -5.59
CA VAL A 130 10.09 4.56 -4.67
C VAL A 130 11.61 4.37 -4.64
N SER A 131 12.06 3.15 -4.36
CA SER A 131 13.49 2.84 -4.31
C SER A 131 14.18 3.04 -5.66
N ALA A 132 13.57 2.62 -6.76
CA ALA A 132 14.07 2.81 -8.11
C ALA A 132 14.25 4.30 -8.43
N THR A 133 13.28 5.13 -8.08
CA THR A 133 13.33 6.59 -8.28
C THR A 133 14.43 7.25 -7.46
N LEU A 134 14.54 6.90 -6.17
CA LEU A 134 15.55 7.47 -5.29
C LEU A 134 16.97 7.09 -5.75
N LEU A 135 17.22 5.83 -6.11
CA LEU A 135 18.52 5.40 -6.63
C LEU A 135 18.89 6.12 -7.90
N LYS A 136 17.95 6.28 -8.82
CA LYS A 136 18.20 6.97 -10.09
C LYS A 136 18.37 8.49 -9.94
N ARG A 137 17.45 9.15 -9.23
CA ARG A 137 17.37 10.63 -9.21
C ARG A 137 18.16 11.29 -8.10
N VAL A 138 18.35 10.61 -6.96
CA VAL A 138 19.08 11.17 -5.82
C VAL A 138 20.52 10.67 -5.77
N LEU A 139 20.72 9.37 -5.99
CA LEU A 139 22.05 8.75 -5.94
C LEU A 139 22.73 8.65 -7.31
N ALA A 140 22.06 9.08 -8.38
CA ALA A 140 22.57 9.10 -9.75
C ALA A 140 23.14 7.74 -10.23
N VAL A 141 22.53 6.64 -9.81
CA VAL A 141 22.89 5.29 -10.24
C VAL A 141 22.70 5.18 -11.75
N GLN A 142 23.76 4.76 -12.44
CA GLN A 142 23.81 4.68 -13.90
C GLN A 142 23.35 3.33 -14.46
N ASN A 143 23.31 2.31 -13.62
CA ASN A 143 22.82 0.99 -14.03
C ASN A 143 21.35 1.05 -14.47
N PRO A 144 20.95 0.24 -15.44
CA PRO A 144 19.52 0.06 -15.73
C PRO A 144 18.74 -0.34 -14.49
N ILE A 145 17.55 0.24 -14.29
CA ILE A 145 16.71 -0.06 -13.12
C ILE A 145 16.46 -1.57 -13.01
N GLN A 146 16.30 -2.25 -14.13
CA GLN A 146 16.04 -3.69 -14.21
C GLN A 146 17.18 -4.54 -13.61
N ASP A 147 18.36 -4.00 -13.40
CA ASP A 147 19.47 -4.74 -12.77
C ASP A 147 19.28 -4.90 -11.26
N PHE A 148 18.53 -4.00 -10.62
CA PHE A 148 18.40 -3.96 -9.16
C PHE A 148 16.96 -3.82 -8.65
N SER A 149 15.97 -3.56 -9.51
CA SER A 149 14.56 -3.39 -9.12
C SER A 149 13.62 -3.89 -10.20
N VAL A 150 12.43 -4.31 -9.81
CA VAL A 150 11.27 -4.49 -10.70
C VAL A 150 10.46 -3.18 -10.85
N GLY A 151 10.87 -2.15 -10.14
CA GLY A 151 10.26 -0.83 -10.16
C GLY A 151 10.55 -0.05 -11.44
N GLN A 152 9.90 1.08 -11.51
CA GLN A 152 10.09 2.12 -12.53
C GLN A 152 10.35 3.45 -11.84
N ASP A 153 10.80 4.44 -12.57
CA ASP A 153 10.87 5.79 -12.03
C ASP A 153 9.44 6.32 -11.84
N LEU A 154 9.10 6.80 -10.64
CA LEU A 154 7.78 7.33 -10.30
C LEU A 154 7.31 8.47 -11.22
N PHE A 155 8.24 9.18 -11.83
CA PHE A 155 7.96 10.30 -12.73
C PHE A 155 8.01 9.91 -14.21
N ASP A 156 8.15 8.63 -14.50
CA ASP A 156 8.08 8.07 -15.84
C ASP A 156 6.67 7.52 -16.09
N SER A 157 5.88 8.20 -16.92
CA SER A 157 4.47 7.92 -17.17
C SER A 157 4.22 6.64 -17.99
N GLN A 158 5.13 5.67 -17.97
CA GLN A 158 4.92 4.41 -18.66
C GLN A 158 3.72 3.66 -18.09
N ASN A 159 2.86 3.21 -18.99
CA ASN A 159 1.67 2.45 -18.61
C ASN A 159 2.09 1.06 -18.12
N ARG A 160 1.84 0.77 -16.84
CA ARG A 160 2.14 -0.53 -16.25
C ARG A 160 0.95 -1.46 -16.46
N GLU A 161 1.12 -2.47 -17.29
CA GLU A 161 0.08 -3.48 -17.54
C GLU A 161 -0.06 -4.46 -16.37
N VAL A 162 1.05 -4.79 -15.71
CA VAL A 162 1.10 -5.82 -14.67
C VAL A 162 2.05 -5.43 -13.56
N PHE A 163 1.69 -5.80 -12.33
CA PHE A 163 2.58 -5.76 -11.16
C PHE A 163 2.32 -6.95 -10.23
N PHE A 164 3.22 -7.14 -9.28
CA PHE A 164 3.21 -8.30 -8.39
C PHE A 164 3.05 -7.83 -6.95
N VAL A 165 2.24 -8.56 -6.20
CA VAL A 165 2.03 -8.36 -4.77
C VAL A 165 2.19 -9.70 -4.06
N GLY A 166 2.47 -9.67 -2.77
CA GLY A 166 2.64 -10.88 -1.99
C GLY A 166 2.26 -10.68 -0.54
N SER A 167 1.87 -11.76 0.10
CA SER A 167 1.66 -11.89 1.54
C SER A 167 2.57 -12.99 2.11
N TYR A 168 2.35 -13.38 3.36
CA TYR A 168 3.10 -14.48 3.98
C TYR A 168 2.89 -15.82 3.27
N ASN A 169 1.70 -16.06 2.73
CA ASN A 169 1.28 -17.37 2.24
C ASN A 169 1.00 -17.42 0.74
N GLU A 170 0.82 -16.28 0.09
CA GLU A 170 0.34 -16.22 -1.27
C GLU A 170 1.00 -15.07 -2.01
N ASP A 171 1.19 -15.26 -3.30
CA ASP A 171 1.61 -14.21 -4.22
C ASP A 171 0.47 -13.94 -5.21
N ALA A 172 0.41 -12.74 -5.77
CA ALA A 172 -0.54 -12.42 -6.82
C ALA A 172 0.06 -11.58 -7.94
N ILE A 173 -0.51 -11.76 -9.12
CA ILE A 173 -0.26 -10.96 -10.32
C ILE A 173 -1.48 -10.10 -10.54
N VAL A 174 -1.32 -8.78 -10.52
CA VAL A 174 -2.39 -7.82 -10.81
C VAL A 174 -2.21 -7.29 -12.21
N ALA A 175 -3.18 -7.53 -13.07
CA ALA A 175 -3.20 -7.11 -14.48
C ALA A 175 -4.49 -6.36 -14.81
N GLY A 176 -4.41 -5.05 -15.03
CA GLY A 176 -5.59 -4.20 -15.13
C GLY A 176 -6.40 -4.25 -13.83
N ASP A 177 -7.67 -4.63 -13.91
CA ASP A 177 -8.58 -4.79 -12.78
C ASP A 177 -8.78 -6.26 -12.38
N GLU A 178 -7.88 -7.14 -12.79
CA GLU A 178 -7.92 -8.57 -12.53
C GLU A 178 -6.72 -9.02 -11.71
N VAL A 179 -6.93 -10.03 -10.87
CA VAL A 179 -5.90 -10.61 -9.99
C VAL A 179 -5.80 -12.10 -10.25
N LEU A 180 -4.59 -12.58 -10.51
CA LEU A 180 -4.26 -14.00 -10.53
C LEU A 180 -3.55 -14.34 -9.22
N LEU A 181 -4.25 -15.01 -8.32
CA LEU A 181 -3.72 -15.50 -7.06
C LEU A 181 -2.91 -16.78 -7.31
N ILE A 182 -1.74 -16.85 -6.71
CA ILE A 182 -0.84 -18.00 -6.76
C ILE A 182 -0.72 -18.56 -5.36
N LYS A 183 -1.41 -19.68 -5.11
CA LYS A 183 -1.39 -20.37 -3.82
C LYS A 183 -0.03 -21.04 -3.57
N MET A 184 0.31 -21.30 -2.33
CA MET A 184 1.50 -22.09 -1.96
C MET A 184 1.49 -23.49 -2.59
N SER A 185 0.32 -24.07 -2.82
CA SER A 185 0.15 -25.35 -3.52
C SER A 185 0.47 -25.30 -5.02
N GLY A 186 0.64 -24.09 -5.57
CA GLY A 186 0.74 -23.86 -7.01
C GLY A 186 -0.62 -23.74 -7.72
N ALA A 187 -1.73 -23.86 -7.01
CA ALA A 187 -3.06 -23.61 -7.56
C ALA A 187 -3.20 -22.13 -7.95
N LEU A 188 -3.95 -21.88 -9.01
CA LEU A 188 -4.22 -20.53 -9.55
C LEU A 188 -5.70 -20.23 -9.41
N GLU A 189 -6.02 -19.05 -8.85
CA GLU A 189 -7.37 -18.54 -8.72
C GLU A 189 -7.45 -17.13 -9.32
N GLY A 190 -8.52 -16.83 -10.04
CA GLY A 190 -8.76 -15.52 -10.63
C GLY A 190 -9.77 -14.72 -9.83
N HIS A 191 -9.49 -13.45 -9.58
CA HIS A 191 -10.39 -12.56 -8.85
C HIS A 191 -10.45 -11.17 -9.49
N SER A 192 -11.60 -10.52 -9.37
CA SER A 192 -11.74 -9.10 -9.66
C SER A 192 -11.02 -8.28 -8.57
N LEU A 193 -10.20 -7.33 -8.97
CA LEU A 193 -9.50 -6.44 -8.04
C LEU A 193 -10.46 -5.60 -7.19
N LYS A 194 -11.62 -5.26 -7.74
CA LYS A 194 -12.57 -4.33 -7.13
C LYS A 194 -13.43 -4.97 -6.03
N ASP A 195 -13.99 -6.14 -6.29
CA ASP A 195 -15.00 -6.76 -5.43
C ASP A 195 -14.67 -8.22 -5.07
N TRP A 196 -13.47 -8.66 -5.41
CA TRP A 196 -12.89 -9.97 -5.11
C TRP A 196 -13.72 -11.17 -5.62
N LYS A 197 -14.63 -10.96 -6.57
CA LYS A 197 -15.39 -12.05 -7.18
C LYS A 197 -14.50 -12.91 -8.07
N GLU A 198 -14.79 -14.20 -8.12
CA GLU A 198 -14.08 -15.14 -8.98
C GLU A 198 -14.26 -14.81 -10.46
N ILE A 199 -13.17 -14.95 -11.21
CA ILE A 199 -13.13 -14.77 -12.67
C ILE A 199 -12.33 -15.90 -13.32
N ASP A 200 -12.40 -16.02 -14.64
CA ASP A 200 -11.60 -16.97 -15.41
C ASP A 200 -10.10 -16.63 -15.34
N VAL A 201 -9.28 -17.60 -14.99
CA VAL A 201 -7.82 -17.46 -14.89
C VAL A 201 -7.11 -17.54 -16.25
N ALA A 202 -7.75 -18.07 -17.29
CA ALA A 202 -7.08 -18.37 -18.56
C ALA A 202 -6.41 -17.14 -19.19
N PRO A 203 -7.03 -15.93 -19.22
CA PRO A 203 -6.42 -14.74 -19.80
C PRO A 203 -5.16 -14.27 -19.01
N LEU A 204 -5.10 -14.57 -17.70
CA LEU A 204 -4.06 -14.10 -16.81
C LEU A 204 -2.81 -14.99 -16.80
N LYS A 205 -2.94 -16.25 -17.22
CA LYS A 205 -1.83 -17.23 -17.23
C LYS A 205 -0.61 -16.79 -18.04
N LYS A 206 -0.80 -15.93 -19.04
CA LYS A 206 0.31 -15.36 -19.83
C LYS A 206 1.36 -14.63 -18.97
N TRP A 207 0.96 -14.10 -17.80
CA TRP A 207 1.83 -13.34 -16.91
C TRP A 207 2.64 -14.21 -15.93
N VAL A 208 2.31 -15.49 -15.80
CA VAL A 208 2.99 -16.42 -14.86
C VAL A 208 4.49 -16.53 -15.18
N SER A 209 4.86 -16.57 -16.46
CA SER A 209 6.28 -16.60 -16.87
C SER A 209 7.04 -15.35 -16.39
N ALA A 210 6.46 -14.17 -16.55
CA ALA A 210 7.07 -12.91 -16.10
C ALA A 210 7.23 -12.89 -14.58
N TYR A 211 6.21 -13.36 -13.84
CA TYR A 211 6.27 -13.51 -12.39
C TYR A 211 7.41 -14.46 -11.95
N LEU A 212 7.52 -15.63 -12.56
CA LEU A 212 8.57 -16.61 -12.22
C LEU A 212 9.98 -16.07 -12.51
N GLN A 213 10.15 -15.35 -13.62
CA GLN A 213 11.41 -14.68 -13.95
C GLN A 213 11.77 -13.63 -12.91
N MET A 214 10.82 -12.79 -12.52
CA MET A 214 11.00 -11.77 -11.48
C MET A 214 11.39 -12.42 -10.16
N ARG A 215 10.63 -13.41 -9.71
CA ARG A 215 10.89 -14.13 -8.45
C ARG A 215 12.26 -14.83 -8.43
N GLY A 216 12.66 -15.43 -9.56
CA GLY A 216 13.97 -16.08 -9.69
C GLY A 216 15.15 -15.11 -9.68
N LYS A 217 14.97 -13.89 -10.16
CA LYS A 217 16.03 -12.87 -10.22
C LYS A 217 16.51 -12.40 -8.84
N TYR A 218 15.63 -12.36 -7.85
CA TYR A 218 15.91 -11.81 -6.51
C TYR A 218 16.01 -12.86 -5.40
N ARG A 219 15.92 -14.17 -5.75
CA ARG A 219 16.14 -15.29 -4.84
C ARG A 219 17.48 -15.95 -5.17
N GLN A 220 18.56 -15.28 -4.88
CA GLN A 220 19.91 -15.88 -4.87
C GLN A 220 20.39 -16.03 -3.44
#